data_d3003d6a74ad09adea53b284de7b1f3c
#
_entry.id   d3003d6a74ad09adea53b284de7b1f3c
#
_cell.length_a   1.000
_cell.length_b   1.000
_cell.length_c   1.000
_cell.angle_alpha   90.00
_cell.angle_beta   90.00
_cell.angle_gamma   90.00
#
_symmetry.space_group_name_H-M   'P 1'
#
loop_
_entity.id
_entity.type
_entity.pdbx_description
1 polymer ?
#
loop_
_entity_poly.entity_id
_entity_poly.type
_entity_poly.pdbx_seq_one_letter_code
_entity_poly.pdbx_strand_id
1 'polypeptide(L)'
;MTLKLVKHEQTKVSLVVSDLSGGGAIRAFLLGQVLEKLNYQVEVIGFLFGKELYAIPPSNMSVISIPGKNYPEFFNSSKKLLNQLDGDIIYAIKPKPTSFGISLIKKIRSGRPLILDMDDWELSWYGGDDWKYSPTPKQLYRDIFKKNGALRFPDHPLYVKWIENLVSRANAITIDTQFLQQRFGGVYVPNGKDTAIFDPNNYNPEASREYYGLSGLRILMFPGAPRPHKGVEDVLIALEQLNQPDLRLVIVGGSPYDNYDEQLMEKWGRWIIKLPKCPIEVMPHVLAAAHIIVVPQRDTLTARAQFPLKLSDGMAMAKPVLSTIVGDIPEILGETGYLVKPSCPEQIAEQIQLIFENLELANERGQRARDRCVEKYSIEAMASSLQSVISQL
;
A
#
# COMPACT_ATOMS: atom_id res chain seq x y z
N MET A 1 -19.41 24.48 44.48
CA MET A 1 -19.37 24.93 43.09
C MET A 1 -18.66 23.82 42.27
N THR A 2 -19.45 22.88 41.73
CA THR A 2 -18.94 21.69 41.05
C THR A 2 -18.60 22.09 39.63
N LEU A 3 -17.32 22.13 39.31
CA LEU A 3 -16.86 22.29 37.92
C LEU A 3 -17.37 21.12 37.10
N LYS A 4 -18.37 21.34 36.27
CA LYS A 4 -18.73 20.43 35.20
C LYS A 4 -17.54 20.41 34.23
N LEU A 5 -16.79 19.31 34.23
CA LEU A 5 -15.89 18.96 33.14
C LEU A 5 -16.73 18.92 31.86
N VAL A 6 -16.60 19.93 31.02
CA VAL A 6 -17.09 19.88 29.64
C VAL A 6 -16.24 18.82 28.95
N LYS A 7 -16.78 17.64 28.76
CA LYS A 7 -16.20 16.66 27.81
C LYS A 7 -16.18 17.35 26.45
N HIS A 8 -15.03 17.82 26.01
CA HIS A 8 -14.84 18.09 24.59
C HIS A 8 -15.07 16.77 23.89
N GLU A 9 -16.17 16.66 23.14
CA GLU A 9 -16.38 15.53 22.26
C GLU A 9 -15.19 15.48 21.29
N GLN A 10 -14.56 14.33 21.22
CA GLN A 10 -13.42 14.09 20.36
C GLN A 10 -13.91 14.14 18.89
N THR A 11 -13.25 14.95 18.04
CA THR A 11 -13.61 15.06 16.63
C THR A 11 -13.53 13.69 15.95
N LYS A 12 -14.61 13.31 15.28
CA LYS A 12 -14.73 12.02 14.58
C LYS A 12 -14.31 12.14 13.13
N VAL A 13 -13.47 11.21 12.66
CA VAL A 13 -13.05 11.08 11.25
C VAL A 13 -13.59 9.79 10.67
N SER A 14 -14.35 9.88 9.58
CA SER A 14 -14.77 8.71 8.81
C SER A 14 -13.84 8.50 7.62
N LEU A 15 -13.06 7.41 7.65
CA LEU A 15 -12.23 6.94 6.53
C LEU A 15 -13.08 6.13 5.57
N VAL A 16 -13.31 6.64 4.35
CA VAL A 16 -14.19 6.01 3.36
C VAL A 16 -13.37 5.21 2.35
N VAL A 17 -13.50 3.89 2.39
CA VAL A 17 -12.76 2.95 1.53
C VAL A 17 -13.63 2.47 0.38
N SER A 18 -13.10 2.49 -0.83
CA SER A 18 -13.81 2.06 -2.04
C SER A 18 -14.22 0.58 -2.00
N ASP A 19 -13.29 -0.27 -1.58
CA ASP A 19 -13.48 -1.72 -1.43
C ASP A 19 -12.61 -2.24 -0.27
N LEU A 20 -13.25 -2.68 0.79
CA LEU A 20 -12.60 -3.26 1.96
C LEU A 20 -11.98 -4.65 1.68
N SER A 21 -12.39 -5.30 0.59
CA SER A 21 -11.75 -6.54 0.11
C SER A 21 -10.55 -6.27 -0.81
N GLY A 22 -10.15 -5.01 -0.99
CA GLY A 22 -9.01 -4.57 -1.81
C GLY A 22 -7.92 -3.87 -1.01
N GLY A 23 -6.77 -3.65 -1.65
CA GLY A 23 -5.55 -3.13 -1.01
C GLY A 23 -5.68 -1.74 -0.36
N GLY A 24 -6.66 -0.92 -0.76
CA GLY A 24 -6.92 0.40 -0.16
C GLY A 24 -7.27 0.34 1.34
N ALA A 25 -7.72 -0.81 1.85
CA ALA A 25 -7.96 -1.01 3.28
C ALA A 25 -6.68 -0.86 4.13
N ILE A 26 -5.52 -1.27 3.60
CA ILE A 26 -4.22 -1.14 4.32
C ILE A 26 -3.90 0.33 4.58
N ARG A 27 -4.05 1.19 3.54
CA ARG A 27 -3.81 2.63 3.67
C ARG A 27 -4.78 3.28 4.65
N ALA A 28 -6.06 2.89 4.61
CA ALA A 28 -7.06 3.37 5.54
C ALA A 28 -6.74 3.00 6.99
N PHE A 29 -6.31 1.76 7.25
CA PHE A 29 -5.92 1.34 8.61
C PHE A 29 -4.68 2.08 9.10
N LEU A 30 -3.68 2.29 8.25
CA LEU A 30 -2.49 3.07 8.58
C LEU A 30 -2.85 4.53 8.92
N LEU A 31 -3.65 5.20 8.09
CA LEU A 31 -4.13 6.55 8.35
C LEU A 31 -5.00 6.61 9.61
N GLY A 32 -5.79 5.58 9.86
CA GLY A 32 -6.58 5.45 11.08
C GLY A 32 -5.71 5.43 12.33
N GLN A 33 -4.65 4.62 12.36
CA GLN A 33 -3.69 4.59 13.47
C GLN A 33 -3.04 5.96 13.71
N VAL A 34 -2.68 6.65 12.62
CA VAL A 34 -2.11 8.01 12.71
C VAL A 34 -3.10 9.00 13.30
N LEU A 35 -4.37 8.95 12.88
CA LEU A 35 -5.44 9.82 13.38
C LEU A 35 -5.77 9.54 14.86
N GLU A 36 -5.81 8.26 15.28
CA GLU A 36 -5.98 7.89 16.69
C GLU A 36 -4.84 8.43 17.55
N LYS A 37 -3.59 8.38 17.05
CA LYS A 37 -2.43 8.98 17.72
C LYS A 37 -2.53 10.50 17.84
N LEU A 38 -3.19 11.15 16.89
CA LEU A 38 -3.54 12.58 16.93
C LEU A 38 -4.79 12.87 17.78
N ASN A 39 -5.31 11.86 18.49
CA ASN A 39 -6.46 11.97 19.38
C ASN A 39 -7.79 12.24 18.67
N TYR A 40 -7.95 11.75 17.42
CA TYR A 40 -9.25 11.71 16.73
C TYR A 40 -9.96 10.40 17.02
N GLN A 41 -11.29 10.43 17.07
CA GLN A 41 -12.10 9.21 17.00
C GLN A 41 -12.17 8.76 15.54
N VAL A 42 -11.83 7.49 15.25
CA VAL A 42 -11.75 6.97 13.89
C VAL A 42 -12.77 5.87 13.66
N GLU A 43 -13.43 5.93 12.53
CA GLU A 43 -14.15 4.79 11.95
C GLU A 43 -13.71 4.57 10.51
N VAL A 44 -13.59 3.32 10.10
CA VAL A 44 -13.37 2.94 8.70
C VAL A 44 -14.69 2.42 8.16
N ILE A 45 -15.18 3.01 7.08
CA ILE A 45 -16.42 2.61 6.42
C ILE A 45 -16.19 2.39 4.93
N GLY A 46 -16.74 1.32 4.37
CA GLY A 46 -16.55 1.06 2.94
C GLY A 46 -17.44 -0.04 2.38
N PHE A 47 -17.35 -0.25 1.09
CA PHE A 47 -18.01 -1.38 0.44
C PHE A 47 -17.18 -2.64 0.59
N LEU A 48 -17.84 -3.78 0.62
CA LEU A 48 -17.23 -5.11 0.58
C LEU A 48 -17.76 -5.82 -0.68
N PHE A 49 -16.94 -5.82 -1.75
CA PHE A 49 -17.29 -6.51 -3.00
C PHE A 49 -16.86 -7.98 -2.97
N GLY A 50 -15.80 -8.31 -2.25
CA GLY A 50 -15.33 -9.67 -2.01
C GLY A 50 -16.04 -10.34 -0.83
N LYS A 51 -15.54 -11.52 -0.44
CA LYS A 51 -16.11 -12.30 0.67
C LYS A 51 -15.61 -11.84 2.04
N GLU A 52 -14.36 -11.38 2.12
CA GLU A 52 -13.65 -11.07 3.36
C GLU A 52 -12.88 -9.76 3.23
N LEU A 53 -12.51 -9.18 4.35
CA LEU A 53 -11.62 -8.03 4.40
C LEU A 53 -10.23 -8.41 3.84
N TYR A 54 -9.63 -7.50 3.09
CA TYR A 54 -8.30 -7.71 2.53
C TYR A 54 -7.20 -7.83 3.60
N ALA A 55 -7.32 -7.04 4.67
CA ALA A 55 -6.40 -7.04 5.81
C ALA A 55 -7.18 -7.09 7.11
N ILE A 56 -6.56 -7.64 8.15
CA ILE A 56 -7.10 -7.63 9.51
C ILE A 56 -6.99 -6.19 10.04
N PRO A 57 -8.10 -5.58 10.48
CA PRO A 57 -8.04 -4.24 11.07
C PRO A 57 -7.31 -4.27 12.42
N PRO A 58 -6.69 -3.16 12.84
CA PRO A 58 -6.22 -2.99 14.21
C PRO A 58 -7.33 -3.27 15.23
N SER A 59 -6.99 -3.89 16.35
CA SER A 59 -7.97 -4.44 17.31
C SER A 59 -8.94 -3.40 17.92
N ASN A 60 -8.53 -2.14 17.97
CA ASN A 60 -9.33 -1.02 18.50
C ASN A 60 -10.10 -0.24 17.41
N MET A 61 -9.91 -0.57 16.12
CA MET A 61 -10.47 0.21 15.02
C MET A 61 -11.87 -0.27 14.64
N SER A 62 -12.84 0.65 14.65
CA SER A 62 -14.19 0.38 14.17
C SER A 62 -14.24 0.27 12.65
N VAL A 63 -14.74 -0.86 12.13
CA VAL A 63 -14.89 -1.10 10.70
C VAL A 63 -16.35 -1.39 10.36
N ILE A 64 -16.93 -0.59 9.47
CA ILE A 64 -18.30 -0.74 8.98
C ILE A 64 -18.26 -1.17 7.53
N SER A 65 -18.71 -2.38 7.24
CA SER A 65 -18.77 -2.91 5.89
C SER A 65 -20.19 -2.88 5.32
N ILE A 66 -20.35 -2.31 4.13
CA ILE A 66 -21.59 -2.30 3.36
C ILE A 66 -21.44 -3.27 2.18
N PRO A 67 -22.38 -4.18 1.92
CA PRO A 67 -22.29 -5.08 0.79
C PRO A 67 -22.09 -4.33 -0.53
N GLY A 68 -20.98 -4.59 -1.21
CA GLY A 68 -20.68 -4.06 -2.53
C GLY A 68 -21.61 -4.72 -3.58
N LYS A 69 -22.20 -3.94 -4.44
CA LYS A 69 -23.08 -4.38 -5.52
C LYS A 69 -22.78 -3.62 -6.80
N ASN A 70 -23.09 -4.23 -7.94
CA ASN A 70 -23.05 -3.56 -9.23
C ASN A 70 -24.36 -2.76 -9.45
N TYR A 71 -24.36 -1.85 -10.45
CA TYR A 71 -25.58 -1.16 -10.83
C TYR A 71 -26.63 -2.17 -11.33
N PRO A 72 -27.94 -1.93 -11.04
CA PRO A 72 -28.51 -0.78 -10.34
C PRO A 72 -28.52 -0.91 -8.79
N GLU A 73 -28.26 -2.09 -8.24
CA GLU A 73 -28.33 -2.36 -6.79
C GLU A 73 -27.32 -1.52 -5.98
N PHE A 74 -26.27 -1.02 -6.64
CA PHE A 74 -25.27 -0.11 -6.04
C PHE A 74 -25.93 1.14 -5.46
N PHE A 75 -26.99 1.66 -6.05
CA PHE A 75 -27.70 2.83 -5.50
C PHE A 75 -28.21 2.60 -4.08
N ASN A 76 -28.73 1.39 -3.80
CA ASN A 76 -29.19 1.03 -2.45
C ASN A 76 -28.02 0.89 -1.46
N SER A 77 -26.90 0.29 -1.89
CA SER A 77 -25.68 0.19 -1.08
C SER A 77 -25.13 1.58 -0.79
N SER A 78 -25.08 2.46 -1.77
CA SER A 78 -24.62 3.86 -1.62
C SER A 78 -25.50 4.65 -0.63
N LYS A 79 -26.83 4.47 -0.69
CA LYS A 79 -27.74 5.10 0.28
C LYS A 79 -27.48 4.63 1.71
N LYS A 80 -27.23 3.32 1.90
CA LYS A 80 -26.88 2.76 3.21
C LYS A 80 -25.59 3.36 3.75
N LEU A 81 -24.53 3.43 2.93
CA LEU A 81 -23.26 4.02 3.32
C LEU A 81 -23.42 5.49 3.69
N LEU A 82 -24.09 6.29 2.85
CA LEU A 82 -24.35 7.71 3.11
C LEU A 82 -25.10 7.97 4.43
N ASN A 83 -25.99 7.07 4.82
CA ASN A 83 -26.74 7.19 6.08
C ASN A 83 -25.89 6.86 7.30
N GLN A 84 -24.90 5.99 7.16
CA GLN A 84 -24.00 5.58 8.25
C GLN A 84 -22.77 6.47 8.38
N LEU A 85 -22.43 7.22 7.33
CA LEU A 85 -21.28 8.12 7.30
C LEU A 85 -21.58 9.35 8.17
N ASP A 86 -21.04 9.40 9.40
CA ASP A 86 -21.38 10.43 10.39
C ASP A 86 -20.17 11.20 10.97
N GLY A 87 -18.93 10.91 10.55
CA GLY A 87 -17.74 11.65 10.98
C GLY A 87 -17.83 13.16 10.73
N ASP A 88 -17.27 13.96 11.60
CA ASP A 88 -17.17 15.43 11.46
C ASP A 88 -16.29 15.79 10.26
N ILE A 89 -15.25 15.00 10.03
CA ILE A 89 -14.37 15.05 8.85
C ILE A 89 -14.56 13.78 8.04
N ILE A 90 -14.72 13.92 6.74
CA ILE A 90 -14.77 12.80 5.80
C ILE A 90 -13.39 12.66 5.14
N TYR A 91 -12.83 11.47 5.13
CA TYR A 91 -11.54 11.21 4.54
C TYR A 91 -11.65 10.05 3.54
N ALA A 92 -11.77 10.37 2.26
CA ALA A 92 -11.94 9.38 1.19
C ALA A 92 -10.60 8.82 0.76
N ILE A 93 -10.52 7.49 0.67
CA ILE A 93 -9.33 6.78 0.17
C ILE A 93 -9.56 6.45 -1.30
N LYS A 94 -8.67 6.95 -2.16
CA LYS A 94 -8.67 6.83 -3.61
C LYS A 94 -9.77 7.64 -4.34
N PRO A 95 -9.47 8.20 -5.50
CA PRO A 95 -10.42 8.97 -6.30
C PRO A 95 -11.36 8.04 -7.08
N LYS A 96 -12.15 7.23 -6.36
CA LYS A 96 -13.12 6.31 -6.94
C LYS A 96 -14.55 6.75 -6.71
N PRO A 97 -15.50 6.40 -7.60
CA PRO A 97 -16.94 6.62 -7.36
C PRO A 97 -17.41 6.09 -6.02
N THR A 98 -16.91 4.90 -5.61
CA THR A 98 -17.33 4.20 -4.39
C THR A 98 -16.74 4.78 -3.10
N SER A 99 -15.68 5.57 -3.16
CA SER A 99 -15.13 6.31 -2.01
C SER A 99 -15.33 7.81 -2.16
N PHE A 100 -14.50 8.45 -3.00
CA PHE A 100 -14.53 9.90 -3.18
C PHE A 100 -15.85 10.42 -3.74
N GLY A 101 -16.46 9.70 -4.71
CA GLY A 101 -17.77 10.08 -5.28
C GLY A 101 -18.88 10.12 -4.23
N ILE A 102 -18.97 9.08 -3.39
CA ILE A 102 -19.91 9.04 -2.27
C ILE A 102 -19.62 10.13 -1.25
N SER A 103 -18.34 10.36 -0.95
CA SER A 103 -17.89 11.40 0.00
C SER A 103 -18.22 12.80 -0.50
N LEU A 104 -18.12 13.08 -1.79
CA LEU A 104 -18.56 14.34 -2.39
C LEU A 104 -20.05 14.57 -2.22
N ILE A 105 -20.88 13.54 -2.40
CA ILE A 105 -22.32 13.64 -2.15
C ILE A 105 -22.59 13.97 -0.69
N LYS A 106 -21.89 13.33 0.26
CA LYS A 106 -22.03 13.63 1.68
C LYS A 106 -21.58 15.04 2.00
N LYS A 107 -20.43 15.50 1.49
CA LYS A 107 -19.94 16.88 1.64
C LYS A 107 -21.00 17.89 1.19
N ILE A 108 -21.57 17.71 -0.01
CA ILE A 108 -22.60 18.63 -0.56
C ILE A 108 -23.84 18.66 0.34
N ARG A 109 -24.26 17.52 0.91
CA ARG A 109 -25.47 17.43 1.74
C ARG A 109 -25.28 17.94 3.16
N SER A 110 -24.08 17.82 3.73
CA SER A 110 -23.83 18.11 5.15
C SER A 110 -22.91 19.28 5.42
N GLY A 111 -22.22 19.80 4.39
CA GLY A 111 -21.19 20.86 4.57
C GLY A 111 -19.90 20.39 5.23
N ARG A 112 -19.76 19.11 5.56
CA ARG A 112 -18.57 18.57 6.26
C ARG A 112 -17.32 18.67 5.39
N PRO A 113 -16.14 18.97 5.98
CA PRO A 113 -14.90 18.97 5.23
C PRO A 113 -14.56 17.58 4.71
N LEU A 114 -13.98 17.55 3.50
CA LEU A 114 -13.59 16.33 2.79
C LEU A 114 -12.11 16.37 2.44
N ILE A 115 -11.36 15.40 2.94
CA ILE A 115 -9.99 15.09 2.52
C ILE A 115 -10.05 13.96 1.50
N LEU A 116 -9.22 14.01 0.47
CA LEU A 116 -8.97 12.91 -0.46
C LEU A 116 -7.55 12.40 -0.30
N ASP A 117 -7.38 11.12 0.02
CA ASP A 117 -6.09 10.44 -0.02
C ASP A 117 -5.89 9.73 -1.36
N MET A 118 -4.72 9.89 -1.94
CA MET A 118 -4.33 9.27 -3.20
C MET A 118 -3.03 8.50 -2.99
N ASP A 119 -3.14 7.19 -2.80
CA ASP A 119 -2.03 6.24 -2.60
C ASP A 119 -1.72 5.41 -3.85
N ASP A 120 -2.42 5.71 -4.96
CA ASP A 120 -2.27 5.04 -6.25
C ASP A 120 -2.91 5.89 -7.36
N TRP A 121 -2.44 5.77 -8.57
CA TRP A 121 -3.12 6.31 -9.74
C TRP A 121 -3.94 5.21 -10.41
N GLU A 122 -5.22 5.18 -10.11
CA GLU A 122 -6.13 4.12 -10.54
C GLU A 122 -6.13 3.88 -12.07
N LEU A 123 -6.03 4.94 -12.87
CA LEU A 123 -5.99 4.79 -14.33
C LEU A 123 -4.67 4.21 -14.84
N SER A 124 -3.60 4.23 -14.06
CA SER A 124 -2.31 3.64 -14.46
C SER A 124 -2.40 2.14 -14.77
N TRP A 125 -3.34 1.45 -14.12
CA TRP A 125 -3.61 0.02 -14.35
C TRP A 125 -4.21 -0.28 -15.73
N TYR A 126 -4.72 0.75 -16.41
CA TYR A 126 -5.39 0.66 -17.72
C TYR A 126 -4.59 1.37 -18.83
N GLY A 127 -3.38 1.87 -18.54
CA GLY A 127 -2.57 2.64 -19.49
C GLY A 127 -2.61 4.15 -19.30
N GLY A 128 -3.18 4.63 -18.18
CA GLY A 128 -3.15 6.04 -17.79
C GLY A 128 -4.04 6.93 -18.64
N ASP A 129 -3.49 8.08 -19.04
CA ASP A 129 -4.24 9.09 -19.81
C ASP A 129 -4.66 8.62 -21.21
N ASP A 130 -3.89 7.70 -21.78
CA ASP A 130 -4.16 7.15 -23.12
C ASP A 130 -5.36 6.20 -23.14
N TRP A 131 -5.82 5.76 -21.97
CA TRP A 131 -6.96 4.87 -21.89
C TRP A 131 -8.25 5.54 -22.39
N LYS A 132 -8.95 4.85 -23.30
CA LYS A 132 -10.22 5.28 -23.89
C LYS A 132 -11.22 4.13 -23.90
N TYR A 133 -12.43 4.43 -23.51
CA TYR A 133 -13.53 3.50 -23.67
C TYR A 133 -14.20 3.73 -25.04
N SER A 134 -13.94 2.82 -25.97
CA SER A 134 -14.42 2.91 -27.37
C SER A 134 -15.13 1.61 -27.77
N PRO A 135 -16.30 1.28 -27.20
CA PRO A 135 -17.00 0.03 -27.46
C PRO A 135 -17.70 0.08 -28.82
N THR A 136 -17.78 -1.09 -29.47
CA THR A 136 -18.76 -1.27 -30.57
C THR A 136 -20.19 -1.21 -30.01
N PRO A 137 -21.23 -0.94 -30.86
CA PRO A 137 -22.62 -0.92 -30.39
C PRO A 137 -23.04 -2.22 -29.66
N LYS A 138 -22.59 -3.36 -30.13
CA LYS A 138 -22.84 -4.67 -29.49
C LYS A 138 -22.18 -4.79 -28.11
N GLN A 139 -20.94 -4.31 -27.99
CA GLN A 139 -20.22 -4.27 -26.69
C GLN A 139 -20.91 -3.30 -25.73
N LEU A 140 -21.28 -2.10 -26.19
CA LEU A 140 -21.97 -1.12 -25.36
C LEU A 140 -23.29 -1.67 -24.82
N TYR A 141 -24.11 -2.33 -25.68
CA TYR A 141 -25.33 -3.00 -25.24
C TYR A 141 -25.04 -4.04 -24.15
N ARG A 142 -24.03 -4.90 -24.36
CA ARG A 142 -23.61 -5.92 -23.37
C ARG A 142 -23.18 -5.27 -22.06
N ASP A 143 -22.35 -4.22 -22.13
CA ASP A 143 -21.73 -3.59 -20.98
C ASP A 143 -22.75 -2.85 -20.11
N ILE A 144 -23.85 -2.39 -20.67
CA ILE A 144 -24.97 -1.75 -19.95
C ILE A 144 -25.97 -2.79 -19.44
N PHE A 145 -26.43 -3.70 -20.30
CA PHE A 145 -27.64 -4.48 -20.01
C PHE A 145 -27.41 -5.89 -19.49
N LYS A 146 -26.24 -6.51 -19.78
CA LYS A 146 -25.96 -7.85 -19.25
C LYS A 146 -25.59 -7.81 -17.77
N LYS A 147 -25.96 -8.84 -17.02
CA LYS A 147 -25.69 -8.96 -15.56
C LYS A 147 -24.23 -8.69 -15.20
N ASN A 148 -23.30 -9.16 -16.03
CA ASN A 148 -21.85 -8.96 -15.87
C ASN A 148 -21.31 -7.89 -16.84
N GLY A 149 -22.13 -6.91 -17.22
CA GLY A 149 -21.72 -5.81 -18.10
C GLY A 149 -20.69 -4.91 -17.41
N ALA A 150 -19.66 -4.51 -18.12
CA ALA A 150 -18.52 -3.77 -17.55
C ALA A 150 -18.96 -2.42 -16.94
N LEU A 151 -19.89 -1.70 -17.59
CA LEU A 151 -20.41 -0.42 -17.09
C LEU A 151 -21.33 -0.56 -15.86
N ARG A 152 -21.66 -1.78 -15.45
CA ARG A 152 -22.39 -2.00 -14.20
C ARG A 152 -21.50 -1.99 -12.97
N PHE A 153 -20.18 -2.12 -13.15
CA PHE A 153 -19.23 -1.99 -12.06
C PHE A 153 -19.03 -0.52 -11.68
N PRO A 154 -19.30 -0.12 -10.44
CA PRO A 154 -19.32 1.30 -10.06
C PRO A 154 -17.93 1.98 -10.16
N ASP A 155 -16.84 1.24 -10.04
CA ASP A 155 -15.47 1.76 -10.21
C ASP A 155 -14.90 1.42 -11.61
N HIS A 156 -15.75 1.30 -12.64
CA HIS A 156 -15.28 1.16 -14.01
C HIS A 156 -14.34 2.33 -14.39
N PRO A 157 -13.25 2.10 -15.15
CA PRO A 157 -12.26 3.14 -15.48
C PRO A 157 -12.87 4.43 -16.09
N LEU A 158 -13.97 4.32 -16.84
CA LEU A 158 -14.70 5.47 -17.35
C LEU A 158 -15.21 6.38 -16.23
N TYR A 159 -15.74 5.79 -15.17
CA TYR A 159 -16.25 6.54 -14.02
C TYR A 159 -15.13 7.06 -13.15
N VAL A 160 -14.04 6.29 -12.99
CA VAL A 160 -12.81 6.74 -12.31
C VAL A 160 -12.25 7.96 -13.02
N LYS A 161 -12.12 7.94 -14.36
CA LYS A 161 -11.65 9.09 -15.16
C LYS A 161 -12.53 10.33 -14.95
N TRP A 162 -13.83 10.14 -14.81
CA TRP A 162 -14.76 11.20 -14.49
C TRP A 162 -14.54 11.79 -13.10
N ILE A 163 -14.38 10.93 -12.11
CA ILE A 163 -14.16 11.32 -10.71
C ILE A 163 -12.82 12.02 -10.52
N GLU A 164 -11.77 11.63 -11.24
CA GLU A 164 -10.47 12.32 -11.20
C GLU A 164 -10.58 13.82 -11.59
N ASN A 165 -11.51 14.18 -12.48
CA ASN A 165 -11.75 15.59 -12.81
C ASN A 165 -12.38 16.40 -11.65
N LEU A 166 -12.86 15.73 -10.61
CA LEU A 166 -13.48 16.36 -9.44
C LEU A 166 -12.55 16.43 -8.22
N VAL A 167 -11.31 16.00 -8.35
CA VAL A 167 -10.32 15.95 -7.24
C VAL A 167 -10.16 17.31 -6.55
N SER A 168 -10.18 18.41 -7.33
CA SER A 168 -10.12 19.78 -6.81
C SER A 168 -11.34 20.19 -5.96
N ARG A 169 -12.38 19.37 -5.87
CA ARG A 169 -13.53 19.60 -4.99
C ARG A 169 -13.30 19.11 -3.55
N ALA A 170 -12.21 18.38 -3.27
CA ALA A 170 -11.78 18.11 -1.90
C ALA A 170 -11.36 19.41 -1.20
N ASN A 171 -11.45 19.47 0.12
CA ASN A 171 -10.91 20.59 0.90
C ASN A 171 -9.39 20.48 1.02
N ALA A 172 -8.89 19.25 1.11
CA ALA A 172 -7.47 18.94 1.10
C ALA A 172 -7.22 17.61 0.37
N ILE A 173 -6.01 17.47 -0.15
CA ILE A 173 -5.54 16.24 -0.82
C ILE A 173 -4.27 15.79 -0.10
N THR A 174 -4.19 14.51 0.23
CA THR A 174 -2.97 13.86 0.68
C THR A 174 -2.50 12.85 -0.37
N ILE A 175 -1.21 12.75 -0.52
CA ILE A 175 -0.57 11.87 -1.51
C ILE A 175 0.64 11.18 -0.87
N ASP A 176 1.03 10.03 -1.39
CA ASP A 176 2.16 9.27 -0.87
C ASP A 176 3.37 9.19 -1.82
N THR A 177 3.27 9.77 -3.04
CA THR A 177 4.38 9.86 -4.00
C THR A 177 4.50 11.24 -4.62
N GLN A 178 5.71 11.62 -5.03
CA GLN A 178 5.96 12.87 -5.77
C GLN A 178 5.30 12.83 -7.15
N PHE A 179 5.22 11.65 -7.78
CA PHE A 179 4.51 11.48 -9.04
C PHE A 179 3.04 11.92 -8.91
N LEU A 180 2.35 11.47 -7.84
CA LEU A 180 0.98 11.87 -7.56
C LEU A 180 0.89 13.36 -7.19
N GLN A 181 1.87 13.90 -6.45
CA GLN A 181 1.93 15.32 -6.10
C GLN A 181 2.04 16.21 -7.32
N GLN A 182 2.92 15.87 -8.26
CA GLN A 182 3.07 16.62 -9.52
C GLN A 182 1.79 16.59 -10.36
N ARG A 183 1.05 15.48 -10.31
CA ARG A 183 -0.17 15.30 -11.10
C ARG A 183 -1.40 15.97 -10.50
N PHE A 184 -1.60 15.84 -9.20
CA PHE A 184 -2.85 16.20 -8.51
C PHE A 184 -2.68 17.30 -7.46
N GLY A 185 -1.45 17.68 -7.17
CA GLY A 185 -1.14 18.54 -6.03
C GLY A 185 -1.28 17.79 -4.70
N GLY A 186 -1.45 18.54 -3.62
CA GLY A 186 -1.69 18.00 -2.30
C GLY A 186 -0.45 17.93 -1.41
N VAL A 187 -0.64 17.47 -0.18
CA VAL A 187 0.39 17.35 0.85
C VAL A 187 0.92 15.92 0.87
N TYR A 188 2.24 15.80 0.90
CA TYR A 188 2.90 14.51 0.97
C TYR A 188 2.73 13.89 2.36
N VAL A 189 2.10 12.74 2.42
CA VAL A 189 1.90 11.90 3.62
C VAL A 189 2.33 10.47 3.25
N PRO A 190 3.59 10.09 3.52
CA PRO A 190 4.14 8.81 3.06
C PRO A 190 3.43 7.60 3.67
N ASN A 191 3.73 6.42 3.18
CA ASN A 191 3.38 5.16 3.83
C ASN A 191 4.41 4.83 4.91
N GLY A 192 4.18 5.36 6.10
CA GLY A 192 5.06 5.17 7.25
C GLY A 192 4.90 3.80 7.92
N LYS A 193 5.74 3.58 8.92
CA LYS A 193 5.78 2.34 9.69
C LYS A 193 5.69 2.64 11.19
N ASP A 194 5.04 1.76 11.92
CA ASP A 194 5.15 1.73 13.38
C ASP A 194 6.54 1.19 13.76
N THR A 195 7.46 2.11 14.00
CA THR A 195 8.86 1.78 14.29
C THR A 195 9.08 1.24 15.70
N ALA A 196 8.06 1.21 16.55
CA ALA A 196 8.09 0.54 17.84
C ALA A 196 7.79 -0.96 17.68
N ILE A 197 6.83 -1.31 16.82
CA ILE A 197 6.53 -2.70 16.46
C ILE A 197 7.65 -3.25 15.55
N PHE A 198 8.06 -2.47 14.54
CA PHE A 198 9.15 -2.80 13.61
C PHE A 198 10.50 -2.35 14.20
N ASP A 199 10.86 -2.91 15.36
CA ASP A 199 12.14 -2.66 16.00
C ASP A 199 13.04 -3.91 15.90
N PRO A 200 14.18 -3.86 15.17
CA PRO A 200 15.06 -4.99 15.00
C PRO A 200 15.65 -5.52 16.33
N ASN A 201 15.76 -4.67 17.35
CA ASN A 201 16.27 -5.07 18.66
C ASN A 201 15.36 -6.07 19.39
N ASN A 202 14.10 -6.19 19.00
CA ASN A 202 13.15 -7.12 19.58
C ASN A 202 13.21 -8.52 18.97
N TYR A 203 14.04 -8.72 17.93
CA TYR A 203 14.07 -9.98 17.16
C TYR A 203 15.49 -10.46 16.93
N ASN A 204 15.74 -11.74 17.21
CA ASN A 204 17.01 -12.38 16.88
C ASN A 204 16.93 -12.95 15.44
N PRO A 205 17.80 -12.50 14.50
CA PRO A 205 17.75 -12.96 13.12
C PRO A 205 18.01 -14.47 12.96
N GLU A 206 18.92 -15.06 13.75
CA GLU A 206 19.22 -16.49 13.68
C GLU A 206 18.05 -17.33 14.19
N ALA A 207 17.46 -16.94 15.33
CA ALA A 207 16.27 -17.61 15.86
C ALA A 207 15.09 -17.51 14.88
N SER A 208 14.93 -16.37 14.20
CA SER A 208 13.90 -16.22 13.16
C SER A 208 14.18 -17.15 11.97
N ARG A 209 15.44 -17.26 11.52
CA ARG A 209 15.80 -18.22 10.45
C ARG A 209 15.54 -19.67 10.85
N GLU A 210 15.90 -20.03 12.06
CA GLU A 210 15.62 -21.38 12.58
C GLU A 210 14.12 -21.68 12.61
N TYR A 211 13.32 -20.75 13.14
CA TYR A 211 11.87 -20.88 13.23
C TYR A 211 11.20 -21.12 11.88
N TYR A 212 11.66 -20.43 10.81
CA TYR A 212 11.11 -20.57 9.46
C TYR A 212 11.81 -21.64 8.61
N GLY A 213 12.75 -22.43 9.18
CA GLY A 213 13.48 -23.47 8.44
C GLY A 213 14.44 -22.90 7.40
N LEU A 214 15.02 -21.72 7.66
CA LEU A 214 15.88 -20.98 6.75
C LEU A 214 17.37 -21.00 7.19
N SER A 215 17.73 -21.79 8.22
CA SER A 215 19.08 -21.87 8.73
C SER A 215 20.06 -22.35 7.66
N GLY A 216 21.26 -21.76 7.64
CA GLY A 216 22.31 -22.08 6.67
C GLY A 216 22.09 -21.51 5.28
N LEU A 217 21.02 -20.74 5.05
CA LEU A 217 20.73 -20.10 3.79
C LEU A 217 21.02 -18.59 3.83
N ARG A 218 21.44 -18.03 2.70
CA ARG A 218 21.50 -16.58 2.46
C ARG A 218 20.17 -16.10 1.87
N ILE A 219 19.43 -15.31 2.61
CA ILE A 219 18.04 -14.98 2.35
C ILE A 219 17.88 -13.59 1.75
N LEU A 220 17.40 -13.54 0.51
CA LEU A 220 16.74 -12.38 -0.04
C LEU A 220 15.24 -12.50 0.27
N MET A 221 14.58 -11.44 0.70
CA MET A 221 13.16 -11.50 1.05
C MET A 221 12.35 -10.46 0.29
N PHE A 222 11.22 -10.92 -0.27
CA PHE A 222 10.21 -10.11 -0.91
C PHE A 222 8.90 -10.21 -0.10
N PRO A 223 8.63 -9.28 0.82
CA PRO A 223 7.40 -9.31 1.62
C PRO A 223 6.20 -8.80 0.81
N GLY A 224 5.27 -9.70 0.51
CA GLY A 224 3.99 -9.41 -0.16
C GLY A 224 3.80 -10.13 -1.49
N ALA A 225 2.64 -9.89 -2.12
CA ALA A 225 2.22 -10.52 -3.36
C ALA A 225 3.14 -10.13 -4.54
N PRO A 226 3.75 -11.09 -5.24
CA PRO A 226 4.47 -10.83 -6.48
C PRO A 226 3.48 -10.44 -7.59
N ARG A 227 3.93 -9.59 -8.51
CA ARG A 227 3.24 -9.18 -9.74
C ARG A 227 4.25 -8.80 -10.81
N PRO A 228 3.93 -8.87 -12.10
CA PRO A 228 4.88 -8.58 -13.18
C PRO A 228 5.60 -7.24 -13.04
N HIS A 229 4.89 -6.16 -12.71
CA HIS A 229 5.48 -4.83 -12.54
C HIS A 229 6.38 -4.70 -11.29
N LYS A 230 6.30 -5.66 -10.35
CA LYS A 230 7.15 -5.68 -9.15
C LYS A 230 8.51 -6.36 -9.36
N GLY A 231 8.77 -6.89 -10.56
CA GLY A 231 10.09 -7.32 -11.02
C GLY A 231 10.72 -8.50 -10.30
N VAL A 232 9.96 -9.33 -9.59
CA VAL A 232 10.49 -10.52 -8.87
C VAL A 232 11.26 -11.46 -9.79
N GLU A 233 10.85 -11.56 -11.06
CA GLU A 233 11.55 -12.35 -12.07
C GLU A 233 13.00 -11.91 -12.27
N ASP A 234 13.27 -10.60 -12.19
CA ASP A 234 14.62 -10.07 -12.42
C ASP A 234 15.58 -10.50 -11.29
N VAL A 235 15.07 -10.65 -10.05
CA VAL A 235 15.82 -11.24 -8.93
C VAL A 235 16.04 -12.74 -9.14
N LEU A 236 15.05 -13.47 -9.63
CA LEU A 236 15.17 -14.91 -9.88
C LEU A 236 16.16 -15.22 -10.99
N ILE A 237 16.19 -14.40 -12.04
CA ILE A 237 17.21 -14.48 -13.11
C ILE A 237 18.60 -14.20 -12.53
N ALA A 238 18.75 -13.20 -11.65
CA ALA A 238 20.02 -12.91 -10.98
C ALA A 238 20.50 -14.09 -10.11
N LEU A 239 19.58 -14.74 -9.36
CA LEU A 239 19.92 -15.94 -8.59
C LEU A 239 20.34 -17.12 -9.48
N GLU A 240 19.71 -17.28 -10.63
CA GLU A 240 20.08 -18.30 -11.61
C GLU A 240 21.45 -18.04 -12.20
N GLN A 241 21.80 -16.78 -12.51
CA GLN A 241 23.14 -16.38 -12.98
C GLN A 241 24.21 -16.65 -11.93
N LEU A 242 23.95 -16.30 -10.67
CA LEU A 242 24.85 -16.54 -9.54
C LEU A 242 25.05 -18.03 -9.25
N ASN A 243 24.03 -18.83 -9.46
CA ASN A 243 23.99 -20.29 -9.28
C ASN A 243 24.61 -20.77 -7.96
N GLN A 244 24.42 -20.01 -6.87
CA GLN A 244 24.97 -20.36 -5.54
C GLN A 244 23.92 -21.14 -4.74
N PRO A 245 24.23 -22.36 -4.28
CA PRO A 245 23.22 -23.31 -3.78
C PRO A 245 22.56 -22.91 -2.46
N ASP A 246 23.12 -21.99 -1.72
CA ASP A 246 22.62 -21.48 -0.44
C ASP A 246 21.81 -20.17 -0.56
N LEU A 247 21.77 -19.54 -1.74
CA LEU A 247 20.93 -18.37 -1.97
C LEU A 247 19.44 -18.75 -2.16
N ARG A 248 18.55 -18.01 -1.50
CA ARG A 248 17.09 -18.17 -1.69
C ARG A 248 16.37 -16.83 -1.69
N LEU A 249 15.35 -16.75 -2.51
CA LEU A 249 14.33 -15.71 -2.44
C LEU A 249 13.16 -16.23 -1.61
N VAL A 250 12.91 -15.62 -0.47
CA VAL A 250 11.72 -15.87 0.34
C VAL A 250 10.62 -14.90 -0.08
N ILE A 251 9.49 -15.45 -0.53
CA ILE A 251 8.28 -14.67 -0.86
C ILE A 251 7.29 -14.86 0.27
N VAL A 252 6.84 -13.76 0.90
CA VAL A 252 5.89 -13.80 2.02
C VAL A 252 4.49 -13.46 1.53
N GLY A 253 3.59 -14.43 1.54
CA GLY A 253 2.24 -14.32 0.98
C GLY A 253 2.16 -14.84 -0.44
N GLY A 254 1.16 -14.39 -1.20
CA GLY A 254 0.91 -14.80 -2.58
C GLY A 254 -0.06 -13.84 -3.27
N SER A 255 -0.25 -13.97 -4.58
CA SER A 255 -1.21 -13.18 -5.34
C SER A 255 -2.64 -13.64 -5.02
N PRO A 256 -3.53 -12.77 -4.49
CA PRO A 256 -4.93 -13.13 -4.31
C PRO A 256 -5.76 -12.92 -5.60
N TYR A 257 -5.14 -12.46 -6.69
CA TYR A 257 -5.84 -12.01 -7.90
C TYR A 257 -5.60 -12.90 -9.12
N ASP A 258 -4.47 -13.63 -9.13
CA ASP A 258 -4.02 -14.45 -10.24
C ASP A 258 -3.12 -15.58 -9.74
N ASN A 259 -2.65 -16.44 -10.64
CA ASN A 259 -1.71 -17.53 -10.36
C ASN A 259 -0.25 -17.19 -10.68
N TYR A 260 0.12 -15.92 -10.66
CA TYR A 260 1.47 -15.48 -11.05
C TYR A 260 2.56 -16.05 -10.14
N ASP A 261 2.30 -16.16 -8.85
CA ASP A 261 3.23 -16.78 -7.90
C ASP A 261 3.41 -18.30 -8.13
N GLU A 262 2.38 -19.00 -8.62
CA GLU A 262 2.48 -20.41 -9.04
C GLU A 262 3.35 -20.56 -10.30
N GLN A 263 3.20 -19.66 -11.27
CA GLN A 263 4.05 -19.61 -12.46
C GLN A 263 5.52 -19.37 -12.11
N LEU A 264 5.81 -18.50 -11.14
CA LEU A 264 7.16 -18.28 -10.64
C LEU A 264 7.72 -19.54 -9.99
N MET A 265 6.92 -20.24 -9.19
CA MET A 265 7.31 -21.50 -8.54
C MET A 265 7.58 -22.61 -9.56
N GLU A 266 6.77 -22.73 -10.61
CA GLU A 266 6.98 -23.70 -11.67
C GLU A 266 8.33 -23.51 -12.39
N LYS A 267 8.67 -22.23 -12.69
CA LYS A 267 9.89 -21.92 -13.45
C LYS A 267 11.15 -21.84 -12.59
N TRP A 268 11.07 -21.31 -11.38
CA TRP A 268 12.22 -21.01 -10.52
C TRP A 268 12.10 -21.57 -9.09
N GLY A 269 11.30 -22.62 -8.88
CA GLY A 269 11.02 -23.18 -7.55
C GLY A 269 12.27 -23.56 -6.75
N ARG A 270 13.36 -23.93 -7.42
CA ARG A 270 14.67 -24.23 -6.74
C ARG A 270 15.21 -23.01 -5.96
N TRP A 271 14.86 -21.79 -6.37
CA TRP A 271 15.33 -20.55 -5.76
C TRP A 271 14.34 -19.93 -4.80
N ILE A 272 13.09 -20.39 -4.78
CA ILE A 272 12.02 -19.79 -4.04
C ILE A 272 11.67 -20.62 -2.80
N ILE A 273 11.53 -19.93 -1.67
CA ILE A 273 10.83 -20.45 -0.50
C ILE A 273 9.60 -19.55 -0.30
N LYS A 274 8.41 -20.15 -0.22
CA LYS A 274 7.17 -19.42 -0.02
C LYS A 274 6.72 -19.54 1.43
N LEU A 275 6.60 -18.40 2.13
CA LEU A 275 5.98 -18.32 3.44
C LEU A 275 4.53 -17.84 3.31
N PRO A 276 3.63 -18.30 4.18
CA PRO A 276 2.24 -17.88 4.15
C PRO A 276 2.11 -16.38 4.46
N LYS A 277 0.97 -15.80 4.07
CA LYS A 277 0.58 -14.45 4.52
C LYS A 277 0.45 -14.46 6.04
N CYS A 278 0.98 -13.44 6.69
CA CYS A 278 0.94 -13.28 8.13
C CYS A 278 0.31 -11.92 8.53
N PRO A 279 -0.20 -11.80 9.76
CA PRO A 279 -0.61 -10.52 10.35
C PRO A 279 0.54 -9.54 10.42
N ILE A 280 0.23 -8.23 10.50
CA ILE A 280 1.24 -7.16 10.52
C ILE A 280 2.16 -7.26 11.76
N GLU A 281 1.63 -7.74 12.88
CA GLU A 281 2.35 -7.91 14.14
C GLU A 281 3.41 -9.03 14.07
N VAL A 282 3.22 -10.00 13.16
CA VAL A 282 4.15 -11.11 12.94
C VAL A 282 5.21 -10.75 11.91
N MET A 283 4.92 -9.78 11.03
CA MET A 283 5.81 -9.42 9.92
C MET A 283 7.24 -9.04 10.37
N PRO A 284 7.48 -8.31 11.47
CA PRO A 284 8.85 -8.03 11.94
C PRO A 284 9.66 -9.29 12.22
N HIS A 285 9.04 -10.32 12.82
CA HIS A 285 9.72 -11.60 13.06
C HIS A 285 10.10 -12.30 11.74
N VAL A 286 9.24 -12.24 10.73
CA VAL A 286 9.55 -12.77 9.39
C VAL A 286 10.71 -11.98 8.75
N LEU A 287 10.64 -10.64 8.78
CA LEU A 287 11.64 -9.76 8.19
C LEU A 287 13.00 -9.88 8.88
N ALA A 288 13.02 -10.20 10.19
CA ALA A 288 14.26 -10.44 10.93
C ALA A 288 15.09 -11.57 10.30
N ALA A 289 14.46 -12.60 9.73
CA ALA A 289 15.14 -13.71 9.06
C ALA A 289 15.89 -13.30 7.78
N ALA A 290 15.51 -12.16 7.15
CA ALA A 290 16.13 -11.70 5.92
C ALA A 290 17.57 -11.21 6.12
N HIS A 291 18.43 -11.42 5.12
CA HIS A 291 19.70 -10.74 4.97
C HIS A 291 19.55 -9.48 4.11
N ILE A 292 18.72 -9.56 3.05
CA ILE A 292 18.46 -8.48 2.11
C ILE A 292 16.96 -8.39 1.86
N ILE A 293 16.37 -7.20 1.94
CA ILE A 293 15.04 -6.95 1.42
C ILE A 293 15.14 -6.49 -0.03
N VAL A 294 14.38 -7.13 -0.93
CA VAL A 294 14.41 -6.80 -2.36
C VAL A 294 13.11 -6.13 -2.80
N VAL A 295 13.25 -5.01 -3.53
CA VAL A 295 12.13 -4.24 -4.07
C VAL A 295 12.42 -3.89 -5.55
N PRO A 296 12.43 -4.89 -6.44
CA PRO A 296 12.98 -4.77 -7.79
C PRO A 296 11.96 -4.22 -8.81
N GLN A 297 11.24 -3.15 -8.48
CA GLN A 297 10.16 -2.63 -9.33
C GLN A 297 10.64 -2.34 -10.76
N ARG A 298 9.83 -2.74 -11.75
CA ARG A 298 9.98 -2.36 -13.15
C ARG A 298 9.43 -0.95 -13.38
N ASP A 299 9.99 -0.22 -14.31
CA ASP A 299 9.59 1.14 -14.61
C ASP A 299 8.27 1.16 -15.41
N THR A 300 7.17 1.28 -14.69
CA THR A 300 5.80 1.38 -15.22
C THR A 300 5.07 2.55 -14.57
N LEU A 301 4.04 3.07 -15.21
CA LEU A 301 3.19 4.12 -14.63
C LEU A 301 2.64 3.72 -13.25
N THR A 302 2.21 2.47 -13.13
CA THR A 302 1.71 1.92 -11.86
C THR A 302 2.78 1.90 -10.77
N ALA A 303 4.01 1.50 -11.12
CA ALA A 303 5.11 1.46 -10.15
C ALA A 303 5.56 2.86 -9.72
N ARG A 304 5.56 3.84 -10.63
CA ARG A 304 5.88 5.26 -10.32
C ARG A 304 4.84 5.92 -9.42
N ALA A 305 3.59 5.49 -9.52
CA ALA A 305 2.47 6.06 -8.76
C ALA A 305 2.24 5.39 -7.39
N GLN A 306 3.10 4.48 -6.95
CA GLN A 306 2.96 3.74 -5.70
C GLN A 306 4.16 3.93 -4.78
N PHE A 307 3.89 4.13 -3.49
CA PHE A 307 4.92 4.02 -2.45
C PHE A 307 5.06 2.54 -2.07
N PRO A 308 6.21 1.89 -2.33
CA PRO A 308 6.38 0.48 -2.03
C PRO A 308 6.57 0.23 -0.53
N LEU A 309 5.54 -0.26 0.16
CA LEU A 309 5.57 -0.54 1.61
C LEU A 309 6.77 -1.40 2.05
N LYS A 310 7.28 -2.26 1.15
CA LYS A 310 8.46 -3.10 1.41
C LYS A 310 9.73 -2.32 1.70
N LEU A 311 9.84 -1.08 1.18
CA LEU A 311 10.95 -0.19 1.49
C LEU A 311 10.93 0.17 2.97
N SER A 312 9.80 0.71 3.45
CA SER A 312 9.65 1.06 4.86
C SER A 312 9.71 -0.17 5.76
N ASP A 313 9.28 -1.36 5.30
CA ASP A 313 9.44 -2.63 6.03
C ASP A 313 10.93 -2.95 6.24
N GLY A 314 11.72 -2.94 5.16
CA GLY A 314 13.16 -3.24 5.20
C GLY A 314 13.95 -2.20 5.99
N MET A 315 13.67 -0.92 5.74
CA MET A 315 14.31 0.20 6.45
C MET A 315 14.03 0.13 7.94
N ALA A 316 12.77 -0.03 8.36
CA ALA A 316 12.40 -0.10 9.76
C ALA A 316 13.09 -1.25 10.50
N MET A 317 13.28 -2.39 9.84
CA MET A 317 13.96 -3.57 10.38
C MET A 317 15.49 -3.52 10.21
N ALA A 318 16.07 -2.36 9.90
CA ALA A 318 17.52 -2.17 9.70
C ALA A 318 18.13 -3.16 8.71
N LYS A 319 17.39 -3.61 7.69
CA LYS A 319 17.89 -4.55 6.69
C LYS A 319 18.51 -3.81 5.52
N PRO A 320 19.59 -4.34 4.92
CA PRO A 320 20.03 -3.92 3.60
C PRO A 320 18.86 -3.98 2.61
N VAL A 321 18.59 -2.89 1.87
CA VAL A 321 17.52 -2.81 0.88
C VAL A 321 18.13 -2.72 -0.51
N LEU A 322 17.89 -3.74 -1.35
CA LEU A 322 18.24 -3.76 -2.76
C LEU A 322 17.00 -3.42 -3.59
N SER A 323 17.07 -2.35 -4.36
CA SER A 323 15.93 -1.84 -5.11
C SER A 323 16.33 -1.22 -6.45
N THR A 324 15.33 -0.78 -7.21
CA THR A 324 15.52 -0.15 -8.52
C THR A 324 15.30 1.37 -8.46
N ILE A 325 15.90 2.11 -9.43
CA ILE A 325 15.72 3.57 -9.57
C ILE A 325 14.38 3.93 -10.22
N VAL A 326 13.27 3.52 -9.59
CA VAL A 326 11.90 3.74 -10.11
C VAL A 326 11.10 4.63 -9.15
N GLY A 327 10.38 5.62 -9.69
CA GLY A 327 9.54 6.52 -8.91
C GLY A 327 10.32 7.19 -7.78
N ASP A 328 9.74 7.21 -6.59
CA ASP A 328 10.33 7.85 -5.40
C ASP A 328 11.34 6.96 -4.65
N ILE A 329 11.61 5.74 -5.12
CA ILE A 329 12.53 4.81 -4.44
C ILE A 329 13.90 5.43 -4.15
N PRO A 330 14.56 6.13 -5.11
CA PRO A 330 15.86 6.76 -4.85
C PRO A 330 15.80 7.81 -3.74
N GLU A 331 14.73 8.59 -3.68
CA GLU A 331 14.56 9.60 -2.64
C GLU A 331 14.23 8.97 -1.28
N ILE A 332 13.36 7.95 -1.27
CA ILE A 332 12.99 7.25 -0.04
C ILE A 332 14.23 6.65 0.62
N LEU A 333 15.06 5.94 -0.13
CA LEU A 333 16.25 5.29 0.37
C LEU A 333 17.43 6.26 0.58
N GLY A 334 17.53 7.31 -0.24
CA GLY A 334 18.71 8.18 -0.24
C GLY A 334 20.00 7.38 -0.45
N GLU A 335 21.04 7.68 0.33
CA GLU A 335 22.33 6.96 0.26
C GLU A 335 22.33 5.60 0.99
N THR A 336 21.20 5.23 1.61
CA THR A 336 21.12 4.01 2.44
C THR A 336 20.69 2.77 1.66
N GLY A 337 20.22 2.92 0.40
CA GLY A 337 19.82 1.81 -0.46
C GLY A 337 20.90 1.31 -1.41
N TYR A 338 20.77 0.07 -1.84
CA TYR A 338 21.51 -0.48 -2.98
C TYR A 338 20.60 -0.34 -4.21
N LEU A 339 20.95 0.57 -5.11
CA LEU A 339 20.09 0.95 -6.24
C LEU A 339 20.65 0.45 -7.56
N VAL A 340 19.79 -0.17 -8.36
CA VAL A 340 20.11 -0.69 -9.70
C VAL A 340 19.11 -0.17 -10.73
N LYS A 341 19.44 -0.29 -12.01
CA LYS A 341 18.49 0.00 -13.09
C LYS A 341 17.34 -1.02 -13.09
N PRO A 342 16.10 -0.60 -13.40
CA PRO A 342 15.00 -1.53 -13.55
C PRO A 342 15.25 -2.50 -14.71
N SER A 343 14.74 -3.74 -14.58
CA SER A 343 14.90 -4.80 -15.58
C SER A 343 16.37 -5.10 -15.95
N CYS A 344 17.26 -5.05 -14.95
CA CYS A 344 18.69 -5.33 -15.12
C CYS A 344 19.14 -6.41 -14.12
N PRO A 345 18.87 -7.70 -14.37
CA PRO A 345 19.24 -8.81 -13.48
C PRO A 345 20.74 -8.89 -13.18
N GLU A 346 21.59 -8.50 -14.12
CA GLU A 346 23.04 -8.49 -13.99
C GLU A 346 23.48 -7.57 -12.85
N GLN A 347 22.93 -6.35 -12.80
CA GLN A 347 23.22 -5.42 -11.70
C GLN A 347 22.67 -5.91 -10.37
N ILE A 348 21.51 -6.59 -10.39
CA ILE A 348 20.96 -7.24 -9.19
C ILE A 348 21.93 -8.29 -8.68
N ALA A 349 22.47 -9.15 -9.56
CA ALA A 349 23.43 -10.18 -9.22
C ALA A 349 24.74 -9.59 -8.63
N GLU A 350 25.28 -8.56 -9.26
CA GLU A 350 26.46 -7.82 -8.77
C GLU A 350 26.23 -7.25 -7.37
N GLN A 351 25.09 -6.61 -7.13
CA GLN A 351 24.77 -6.04 -5.82
C GLN A 351 24.55 -7.13 -4.75
N ILE A 352 23.95 -8.27 -5.09
CA ILE A 352 23.82 -9.41 -4.17
C ILE A 352 25.20 -9.90 -3.74
N GLN A 353 26.16 -10.07 -4.66
CA GLN A 353 27.52 -10.46 -4.35
C GLN A 353 28.20 -9.44 -3.44
N LEU A 354 28.17 -8.16 -3.82
CA LEU A 354 28.78 -7.07 -3.05
C LEU A 354 28.26 -7.02 -1.59
N ILE A 355 26.93 -7.17 -1.42
CA ILE A 355 26.31 -7.15 -0.08
C ILE A 355 26.81 -8.34 0.75
N PHE A 356 26.87 -9.54 0.19
CA PHE A 356 27.30 -10.72 0.93
C PHE A 356 28.82 -10.82 1.12
N GLU A 357 29.63 -10.17 0.28
CA GLU A 357 31.08 -10.05 0.46
C GLU A 357 31.43 -9.21 1.72
N ASN A 358 30.61 -8.22 2.04
CA ASN A 358 30.78 -7.41 3.25
C ASN A 358 29.43 -7.14 3.94
N LEU A 359 28.87 -8.19 4.55
CA LEU A 359 27.58 -8.15 5.21
C LEU A 359 27.56 -7.21 6.43
N GLU A 360 28.68 -7.01 7.10
CA GLU A 360 28.81 -6.09 8.24
C GLU A 360 28.56 -4.65 7.77
N LEU A 361 29.25 -4.19 6.73
CA LEU A 361 29.05 -2.87 6.13
C LEU A 361 27.62 -2.70 5.58
N ALA A 362 27.06 -3.77 5.02
CA ALA A 362 25.68 -3.75 4.53
C ALA A 362 24.66 -3.59 5.67
N ASN A 363 24.89 -4.25 6.81
CA ASN A 363 24.06 -4.09 8.01
C ASN A 363 24.18 -2.68 8.62
N GLU A 364 25.38 -2.09 8.66
CA GLU A 364 25.56 -0.68 9.06
C GLU A 364 24.76 0.25 8.14
N ARG A 365 24.75 -0.02 6.83
CA ARG A 365 23.94 0.73 5.87
C ARG A 365 22.45 0.54 6.12
N GLY A 366 22.02 -0.68 6.47
CA GLY A 366 20.67 -1.00 6.93
C GLY A 366 20.28 -0.22 8.19
N GLN A 367 21.21 -0.07 9.15
CA GLN A 367 20.95 0.74 10.35
C GLN A 367 20.72 2.23 9.98
N ARG A 368 21.54 2.80 9.10
CA ARG A 368 21.29 4.17 8.60
C ARG A 368 19.95 4.30 7.87
N ALA A 369 19.51 3.23 7.16
CA ALA A 369 18.18 3.19 6.56
C ALA A 369 17.08 3.22 7.62
N ARG A 370 17.27 2.53 8.76
CA ARG A 370 16.34 2.61 9.90
C ARG A 370 16.26 4.02 10.47
N ASP A 371 17.39 4.66 10.72
CA ASP A 371 17.41 6.03 11.26
C ASP A 371 16.62 6.99 10.35
N ARG A 372 16.82 6.87 9.03
CA ARG A 372 16.05 7.62 8.04
C ARG A 372 14.55 7.25 8.05
N CYS A 373 14.21 5.97 8.25
CA CYS A 373 12.81 5.53 8.35
C CYS A 373 12.13 6.13 9.58
N VAL A 374 12.78 6.10 10.73
CA VAL A 374 12.28 6.71 11.98
C VAL A 374 12.04 8.21 11.80
N GLU A 375 12.98 8.91 11.17
CA GLU A 375 12.90 10.35 10.94
C GLU A 375 11.77 10.74 9.96
N LYS A 376 11.65 10.01 8.82
CA LYS A 376 10.85 10.48 7.67
C LYS A 376 9.63 9.61 7.34
N TYR A 377 9.67 8.33 7.72
CA TYR A 377 8.69 7.32 7.31
C TYR A 377 8.15 6.53 8.50
N SER A 378 8.10 7.14 9.68
CA SER A 378 7.41 6.61 10.86
C SER A 378 5.95 7.08 10.92
N ILE A 379 5.15 6.44 11.77
CA ILE A 379 3.80 6.91 12.10
C ILE A 379 3.86 8.34 12.69
N GLU A 380 4.90 8.67 13.44
CA GLU A 380 5.15 10.00 14.01
C GLU A 380 5.36 11.06 12.93
N ALA A 381 6.18 10.75 11.92
CA ALA A 381 6.40 11.64 10.77
C ALA A 381 5.10 11.85 9.97
N MET A 382 4.32 10.77 9.76
CA MET A 382 2.99 10.86 9.14
C MET A 382 2.04 11.74 9.97
N ALA A 383 2.02 11.58 11.30
CA ALA A 383 1.17 12.35 12.20
C ALA A 383 1.45 13.84 12.08
N SER A 384 2.72 14.24 12.03
CA SER A 384 3.12 15.65 11.86
C SER A 384 2.61 16.23 10.53
N SER A 385 2.76 15.47 9.42
CA SER A 385 2.25 15.90 8.11
C SER A 385 0.73 15.99 8.09
N LEU A 386 0.03 14.97 8.63
CA LEU A 386 -1.43 14.92 8.62
C LEU A 386 -2.07 15.97 9.52
N GLN A 387 -1.45 16.28 10.68
CA GLN A 387 -1.91 17.33 11.55
C GLN A 387 -1.91 18.70 10.84
N SER A 388 -0.88 18.98 10.03
CA SER A 388 -0.82 20.21 9.24
C SER A 388 -1.96 20.32 8.22
N VAL A 389 -2.39 19.20 7.65
CA VAL A 389 -3.52 19.15 6.70
C VAL A 389 -4.84 19.42 7.43
N ILE A 390 -5.08 18.72 8.54
CA ILE A 390 -6.36 18.82 9.26
C ILE A 390 -6.53 20.19 9.90
N SER A 391 -5.45 20.82 10.38
CA SER A 391 -5.52 22.16 11.01
C SER A 391 -5.91 23.29 10.04
N GLN A 392 -5.95 23.01 8.73
CA GLN A 392 -6.32 23.96 7.69
C GLN A 392 -7.77 23.78 7.18
N LEU A 393 -8.50 22.80 7.70
CA LEU A 393 -9.90 22.53 7.32
C LEU A 393 -10.87 23.46 8.05
#